data_10c8e74bc494798a425cc42ec1598d27
#
_entry.id   10c8e74bc494798a425cc42ec1598d27
#
_cell.length_a   1.000
_cell.length_b   1.000
_cell.length_c   1.000
_cell.angle_alpha   90.00
_cell.angle_beta   90.00
_cell.angle_gamma   90.00
#
_symmetry.space_group_name_H-M   'P 1'
#
loop_
_entity.id
_entity.type
_entity.pdbx_description
1 polymer ?
#
loop_
_entity_poly.entity_id
_entity_poly.type
_entity_poly.pdbx_seq_one_letter_code
_entity_poly.pdbx_strand_id
1 'polypeptide(L)'
;MKVIIGIPAYNEENNIGPIVAKLKKKYDHVLVCDDGSSDMTESIASSLGAIVVRHHKNLGYGGAIKTIFNEAKKIDGDILVTFDADGQHQIAEIDSVLKPILENEADIVIGSRFLGNTKDLPKYRKFGIKTITGLTNAVTGS
;
A
#
# COMPACT_ATOMS: atom_id res chain seq x y z
N MET A 1 2.36 18.49 -8.06
CA MET A 1 2.62 17.04 -8.14
C MET A 1 1.40 16.29 -7.63
N LYS A 2 0.89 15.39 -8.44
CA LYS A 2 -0.28 14.55 -8.12
C LYS A 2 0.19 13.26 -7.41
N VAL A 3 -0.05 13.19 -6.10
CA VAL A 3 0.25 12.01 -5.29
C VAL A 3 -0.98 11.10 -5.26
N ILE A 4 -0.79 9.83 -5.61
CA ILE A 4 -1.83 8.80 -5.58
C ILE A 4 -1.48 7.80 -4.49
N ILE A 5 -2.44 7.50 -3.63
CA ILE A 5 -2.32 6.42 -2.65
C ILE A 5 -3.06 5.20 -3.20
N GLY A 6 -2.33 4.17 -3.57
CA GLY A 6 -2.86 2.93 -4.13
C GLY A 6 -2.99 1.84 -3.06
N ILE A 7 -4.19 1.29 -2.92
CA ILE A 7 -4.52 0.31 -1.88
C ILE A 7 -5.00 -0.98 -2.56
N PRO A 8 -4.22 -2.07 -2.53
CA PRO A 8 -4.74 -3.39 -2.86
C PRO A 8 -5.61 -3.90 -1.71
N ALA A 9 -6.81 -4.38 -2.02
CA ALA A 9 -7.76 -4.87 -1.02
C ALA A 9 -8.44 -6.16 -1.49
N TYR A 10 -8.60 -7.11 -0.57
CA TYR A 10 -9.36 -8.33 -0.78
C TYR A 10 -10.02 -8.75 0.53
N ASN A 11 -11.35 -8.67 0.60
CA ASN A 11 -12.15 -8.95 1.80
C ASN A 11 -11.69 -8.14 3.03
N GLU A 12 -11.59 -6.83 2.87
CA GLU A 12 -11.11 -5.88 3.87
C GLU A 12 -12.23 -4.94 4.39
N GLU A 13 -13.50 -5.38 4.38
CA GLU A 13 -14.64 -4.55 4.78
C GLU A 13 -14.49 -3.93 6.18
N ASN A 14 -13.80 -4.62 7.09
CA ASN A 14 -13.59 -4.13 8.47
C ASN A 14 -12.51 -3.04 8.57
N ASN A 15 -11.57 -3.00 7.62
CA ASN A 15 -10.39 -2.15 7.68
C ASN A 15 -10.42 -1.02 6.66
N ILE A 16 -11.00 -1.25 5.48
CA ILE A 16 -10.92 -0.32 4.35
C ILE A 16 -11.56 1.05 4.66
N GLY A 17 -12.68 1.07 5.39
CA GLY A 17 -13.41 2.29 5.70
C GLY A 17 -12.57 3.31 6.48
N PRO A 18 -12.07 2.96 7.70
CA PRO A 18 -11.22 3.86 8.47
C PRO A 18 -9.95 4.31 7.73
N ILE A 19 -9.37 3.44 6.91
CA ILE A 19 -8.16 3.74 6.13
C ILE A 19 -8.48 4.80 5.06
N VAL A 20 -9.46 4.54 4.20
CA VAL A 20 -9.87 5.47 3.14
C VAL A 20 -10.30 6.82 3.72
N ALA A 21 -11.12 6.81 4.77
CA ALA A 21 -11.58 8.04 5.41
C ALA A 21 -10.44 8.91 5.96
N LYS A 22 -9.40 8.29 6.54
CA LYS A 22 -8.23 9.01 7.03
C LYS A 22 -7.35 9.52 5.87
N LEU A 23 -7.14 8.71 4.85
CA LEU A 23 -6.33 9.08 3.68
C LEU A 23 -6.96 10.20 2.89
N LYS A 24 -8.29 10.17 2.68
CA LYS A 24 -9.04 11.22 1.97
C LYS A 24 -9.01 12.59 2.66
N LYS A 25 -8.71 12.65 3.96
CA LYS A 25 -8.51 13.93 4.66
C LYS A 25 -7.21 14.64 4.24
N LYS A 26 -6.26 13.91 3.69
CA LYS A 26 -4.91 14.41 3.40
C LYS A 26 -4.53 14.30 1.92
N TYR A 27 -5.08 13.35 1.21
CA TYR A 27 -4.76 13.07 -0.18
C TYR A 27 -6.02 13.08 -1.04
N ASP A 28 -6.01 13.85 -2.12
CA ASP A 28 -7.15 13.96 -3.04
C ASP A 28 -7.39 12.67 -3.83
N HIS A 29 -6.32 11.93 -4.12
CA HIS A 29 -6.36 10.74 -4.96
C HIS A 29 -6.05 9.48 -4.15
N VAL A 30 -7.10 8.81 -3.70
CA VAL A 30 -7.03 7.45 -3.10
C VAL A 30 -7.62 6.48 -4.09
N LEU A 31 -6.82 5.52 -4.53
CA LEU A 31 -7.15 4.48 -5.51
C LEU A 31 -7.18 3.13 -4.80
N VAL A 32 -8.31 2.45 -4.83
CA VAL A 32 -8.46 1.10 -4.28
C VAL A 32 -8.60 0.11 -5.40
N CYS A 33 -7.77 -0.91 -5.43
CA CYS A 33 -7.98 -2.08 -6.29
C CYS A 33 -8.63 -3.19 -5.45
N ASP A 34 -9.92 -3.39 -5.64
CA ASP A 34 -10.65 -4.51 -5.07
C ASP A 34 -10.40 -5.77 -5.89
N ASP A 35 -9.64 -6.69 -5.33
CA ASP A 35 -9.22 -7.91 -6.02
C ASP A 35 -10.28 -9.02 -5.99
N GLY A 36 -11.53 -8.65 -6.33
CA GLY A 36 -12.65 -9.57 -6.43
C GLY A 36 -13.22 -9.98 -5.07
N SER A 37 -13.34 -9.04 -4.13
CA SER A 37 -13.91 -9.30 -2.81
C SER A 37 -15.36 -9.82 -2.89
N SER A 38 -15.73 -10.64 -1.92
CA SER A 38 -17.11 -11.13 -1.74
C SER A 38 -17.89 -10.38 -0.66
N ASP A 39 -17.23 -9.44 0.04
CA ASP A 39 -17.76 -8.62 1.10
C ASP A 39 -18.07 -7.18 0.64
N MET A 40 -18.23 -6.25 1.57
CA MET A 40 -18.58 -4.85 1.31
C MET A 40 -17.38 -3.95 0.99
N THR A 41 -16.18 -4.50 0.74
CA THR A 41 -14.94 -3.75 0.52
C THR A 41 -15.09 -2.66 -0.55
N GLU A 42 -15.58 -3.02 -1.74
CA GLU A 42 -15.78 -2.09 -2.87
C GLU A 42 -16.75 -0.95 -2.51
N SER A 43 -17.92 -1.31 -2.00
CA SER A 43 -18.98 -0.33 -1.72
C SER A 43 -18.58 0.65 -0.62
N ILE A 44 -17.86 0.18 0.42
CA ILE A 44 -17.37 1.03 1.50
C ILE A 44 -16.32 2.02 0.94
N ALA A 45 -15.33 1.53 0.20
CA ALA A 45 -14.28 2.39 -0.37
C ALA A 45 -14.87 3.45 -1.31
N SER A 46 -15.78 3.06 -2.19
CA SER A 46 -16.45 3.94 -3.15
C SER A 46 -17.29 5.02 -2.46
N SER A 47 -18.07 4.64 -1.42
CA SER A 47 -18.90 5.60 -0.67
C SER A 47 -18.08 6.68 0.05
N LEU A 48 -16.83 6.41 0.36
CA LEU A 48 -15.89 7.34 0.98
C LEU A 48 -15.10 8.18 -0.03
N GLY A 49 -15.43 8.07 -1.31
CA GLY A 49 -14.84 8.88 -2.38
C GLY A 49 -13.47 8.38 -2.88
N ALA A 50 -13.13 7.11 -2.65
CA ALA A 50 -12.02 6.49 -3.32
C ALA A 50 -12.35 6.21 -4.80
N ILE A 51 -11.35 6.24 -5.66
CA ILE A 51 -11.42 5.68 -7.00
C ILE A 51 -11.29 4.17 -6.83
N VAL A 52 -12.30 3.39 -7.25
CA VAL A 52 -12.26 1.95 -7.09
C VAL A 52 -12.19 1.26 -8.44
N VAL A 53 -11.24 0.34 -8.57
CA VAL A 53 -11.13 -0.60 -9.69
C VAL A 53 -11.30 -2.00 -9.15
N ARG A 54 -12.27 -2.75 -9.71
CA ARG A 54 -12.58 -4.08 -9.25
C ARG A 54 -12.20 -5.14 -10.26
N HIS A 55 -11.59 -6.21 -9.81
CA HIS A 55 -11.38 -7.43 -10.58
C HIS A 55 -12.61 -8.34 -10.53
N HIS A 56 -12.91 -9.03 -11.61
CA HIS A 56 -14.00 -10.01 -11.65
C HIS A 56 -13.73 -11.25 -10.78
N LYS A 57 -12.45 -11.53 -10.49
CA LYS A 57 -11.98 -12.62 -9.63
C LYS A 57 -10.68 -12.21 -8.97
N ASN A 58 -10.32 -12.90 -7.89
CA ASN A 58 -9.04 -12.69 -7.22
C ASN A 58 -7.88 -13.05 -8.18
N LEU A 59 -7.01 -12.08 -8.44
CA LEU A 59 -5.79 -12.21 -9.24
C LEU A 59 -4.53 -12.24 -8.39
N GLY A 60 -4.68 -12.12 -7.07
CA GLY A 60 -3.61 -12.04 -6.10
C GLY A 60 -2.99 -10.66 -5.98
N TYR A 61 -2.17 -10.49 -4.93
CA TYR A 61 -1.54 -9.21 -4.59
C TYR A 61 -0.80 -8.56 -5.76
N GLY A 62 0.00 -9.35 -6.50
CA GLY A 62 0.74 -8.84 -7.67
C GLY A 62 -0.18 -8.35 -8.79
N GLY A 63 -1.33 -9.01 -8.99
CA GLY A 63 -2.35 -8.57 -9.94
C GLY A 63 -2.96 -7.23 -9.54
N ALA A 64 -3.31 -7.06 -8.26
CA ALA A 64 -3.85 -5.82 -7.73
C ALA A 64 -2.84 -4.67 -7.84
N ILE A 65 -1.58 -4.90 -7.47
CA ILE A 65 -0.50 -3.90 -7.59
C ILE A 65 -0.31 -3.48 -9.06
N LYS A 66 -0.28 -4.43 -9.99
CA LYS A 66 -0.17 -4.11 -11.42
C LYS A 66 -1.30 -3.22 -11.91
N THR A 67 -2.53 -3.51 -11.47
CA THR A 67 -3.71 -2.69 -11.78
C THR A 67 -3.57 -1.29 -11.20
N ILE A 68 -3.13 -1.16 -9.94
CA ILE A 68 -2.89 0.14 -9.29
C ILE A 68 -1.88 0.97 -10.09
N PHE A 69 -0.75 0.40 -10.52
CA PHE A 69 0.23 1.11 -11.35
C PHE A 69 -0.37 1.59 -12.66
N ASN A 70 -1.13 0.74 -13.35
CA ASN A 70 -1.77 1.10 -14.61
C ASN A 70 -2.80 2.21 -14.46
N GLU A 71 -3.64 2.15 -13.42
CA GLU A 71 -4.65 3.16 -13.16
C GLU A 71 -4.03 4.48 -12.70
N ALA A 72 -3.02 4.44 -11.85
CA ALA A 72 -2.27 5.64 -11.44
C ALA A 72 -1.67 6.37 -12.65
N LYS A 73 -1.14 5.62 -13.63
CA LYS A 73 -0.63 6.18 -14.88
C LYS A 73 -1.75 6.79 -15.74
N LYS A 74 -2.92 6.15 -15.84
CA LYS A 74 -4.07 6.66 -16.63
C LYS A 74 -4.61 7.98 -16.10
N ILE A 75 -4.52 8.20 -14.79
CA ILE A 75 -4.96 9.44 -14.15
C ILE A 75 -3.83 10.45 -13.97
N ASP A 76 -2.73 10.29 -14.71
CA ASP A 76 -1.56 11.20 -14.71
C ASP A 76 -1.00 11.46 -13.31
N GLY A 77 -0.78 10.39 -12.54
CA GLY A 77 -0.13 10.44 -11.24
C GLY A 77 1.37 10.68 -11.38
N ASP A 78 1.89 11.65 -10.66
CA ASP A 78 3.34 11.92 -10.60
C ASP A 78 4.03 10.98 -9.62
N ILE A 79 3.39 10.69 -8.49
CA ILE A 79 3.91 9.81 -7.43
C ILE A 79 2.83 8.81 -7.04
N LEU A 80 3.21 7.54 -6.96
CA LEU A 80 2.37 6.47 -6.42
C LEU A 80 2.95 5.94 -5.12
N VAL A 81 2.14 5.95 -4.07
CA VAL A 81 2.43 5.29 -2.80
C VAL A 81 1.53 4.07 -2.69
N THR A 82 2.10 2.88 -2.55
CA THR A 82 1.32 1.67 -2.24
C THR A 82 1.15 1.55 -0.72
N PHE A 83 -0.07 1.28 -0.29
CA PHE A 83 -0.46 1.22 1.12
C PHE A 83 -1.37 0.02 1.36
N ASP A 84 -0.99 -0.91 2.24
CA ASP A 84 -1.76 -2.13 2.47
C ASP A 84 -2.98 -1.86 3.37
N ALA A 85 -4.10 -2.55 3.08
CA ALA A 85 -5.37 -2.40 3.80
C ALA A 85 -5.45 -3.20 5.11
N ASP A 86 -4.40 -3.92 5.50
CA ASP A 86 -4.38 -4.82 6.66
C ASP A 86 -4.29 -4.12 8.03
N GLY A 87 -4.24 -2.79 8.04
CA GLY A 87 -4.15 -1.97 9.26
C GLY A 87 -2.76 -1.98 9.93
N GLN A 88 -1.75 -2.64 9.35
CA GLN A 88 -0.39 -2.70 9.91
C GLN A 88 0.46 -1.46 9.55
N HIS A 89 0.08 -0.71 8.52
CA HIS A 89 0.76 0.50 8.09
C HIS A 89 0.20 1.74 8.78
N GLN A 90 1.09 2.64 9.18
CA GLN A 90 0.69 3.92 9.78
C GLN A 90 0.65 5.01 8.70
N ILE A 91 -0.49 5.66 8.56
CA ILE A 91 -0.68 6.75 7.59
C ILE A 91 0.32 7.90 7.82
N ALA A 92 0.72 8.11 9.08
CA ALA A 92 1.74 9.11 9.43
C ALA A 92 3.12 8.83 8.81
N GLU A 93 3.42 7.58 8.45
CA GLU A 93 4.69 7.20 7.84
C GLU A 93 4.78 7.55 6.36
N ILE A 94 3.64 7.80 5.69
CA ILE A 94 3.59 8.14 4.26
C ILE A 94 4.45 9.39 3.96
N ASP A 95 4.42 10.40 4.82
CA ASP A 95 5.23 11.61 4.63
C ASP A 95 6.73 11.30 4.65
N SER A 96 7.14 10.38 5.49
CA SER A 96 8.55 9.98 5.60
C SER A 96 9.05 9.28 4.34
N VAL A 97 8.20 8.47 3.68
CA VAL A 97 8.57 7.79 2.43
C VAL A 97 8.42 8.72 1.22
N LEU A 98 7.54 9.72 1.29
CA LEU A 98 7.38 10.71 0.23
C LEU A 98 8.52 11.73 0.19
N LYS A 99 9.08 12.09 1.34
CA LYS A 99 10.06 13.16 1.46
C LYS A 99 11.26 13.02 0.50
N PRO A 100 11.97 11.89 0.41
CA PRO A 100 13.12 11.77 -0.51
C PRO A 100 12.72 11.91 -1.99
N ILE A 101 11.49 11.50 -2.37
CA ILE A 101 10.98 11.69 -3.73
C ILE A 101 10.73 13.18 -4.00
N LEU A 102 10.09 13.88 -3.07
CA LEU A 102 9.77 15.30 -3.20
C LEU A 102 11.02 16.20 -3.22
N GLU A 103 12.08 15.77 -2.55
CA GLU A 103 13.39 16.44 -2.50
C GLU A 103 14.30 16.06 -3.69
N ASN A 104 13.82 15.23 -4.63
CA ASN A 104 14.57 14.70 -5.77
C ASN A 104 15.86 13.92 -5.37
N GLU A 105 15.83 13.29 -4.21
CA GLU A 105 16.93 12.46 -3.71
C GLU A 105 16.81 11.00 -4.16
N ALA A 106 15.59 10.55 -4.52
CA ALA A 106 15.34 9.20 -4.96
C ALA A 106 14.13 9.14 -5.92
N ASP A 107 14.16 8.18 -6.84
CA ASP A 107 13.02 7.84 -7.72
C ASP A 107 12.11 6.76 -7.10
N ILE A 108 12.65 5.94 -6.20
CA ILE A 108 11.94 4.86 -5.50
C ILE A 108 12.35 4.86 -4.03
N VAL A 109 11.37 4.80 -3.15
CA VAL A 109 11.57 4.67 -1.70
C VAL A 109 10.78 3.48 -1.19
N ILE A 110 11.45 2.62 -0.41
CA ILE A 110 10.83 1.46 0.23
C ILE A 110 10.87 1.66 1.74
N GLY A 111 9.69 1.69 2.37
CA GLY A 111 9.57 1.76 3.82
C GLY A 111 10.13 0.49 4.48
N SER A 112 11.16 0.64 5.32
CA SER A 112 11.76 -0.48 6.03
C SER A 112 11.16 -0.66 7.41
N ARG A 113 10.58 -1.83 7.67
CA ARG A 113 10.11 -2.21 9.02
C ARG A 113 11.24 -2.36 10.05
N PHE A 114 12.50 -2.36 9.60
CA PHE A 114 13.68 -2.52 10.46
C PHE A 114 14.27 -1.18 10.96
N LEU A 115 13.95 -0.08 10.29
CA LEU A 115 14.46 1.26 10.65
C LEU A 115 13.56 1.97 11.69
N GLY A 116 12.34 1.47 11.91
CA GLY A 116 11.43 1.97 12.94
C GLY A 116 11.57 1.25 14.28
N ASN A 117 10.88 1.75 15.31
CA ASN A 117 10.81 1.11 16.64
C ASN A 117 10.11 -0.27 16.52
N THR A 118 10.89 -1.33 16.42
CA THR A 118 10.43 -2.73 16.29
C THR A 118 9.94 -3.33 17.62
N LYS A 119 9.49 -2.50 18.58
CA LYS A 119 9.08 -3.00 19.90
C LYS A 119 7.87 -3.93 19.86
N ASP A 120 7.02 -3.81 18.85
CA ASP A 120 5.72 -4.51 18.77
C ASP A 120 5.69 -5.75 17.85
N LEU A 121 6.84 -6.14 17.25
CA LEU A 121 6.87 -7.36 16.43
C LEU A 121 7.08 -8.61 17.28
N PRO A 122 6.22 -9.65 17.20
CA PRO A 122 6.42 -10.93 17.85
C PRO A 122 7.78 -11.54 17.49
N LYS A 123 8.45 -12.17 18.46
CA LYS A 123 9.81 -12.73 18.29
C LYS A 123 9.95 -13.70 17.12
N TYR A 124 8.92 -14.54 16.86
CA TYR A 124 8.90 -15.49 15.74
C TYR A 124 8.86 -14.79 14.36
N ARG A 125 8.17 -13.64 14.27
CA ARG A 125 8.13 -12.81 13.04
C ARG A 125 9.48 -12.16 12.75
N LYS A 126 10.16 -11.65 13.79
CA LYS A 126 11.53 -11.13 13.67
C LYS A 126 12.52 -12.19 13.18
N PHE A 127 12.37 -13.42 13.67
CA PHE A 127 13.19 -14.54 13.23
C PHE A 127 12.94 -14.90 11.77
N GLY A 128 11.67 -15.04 11.36
CA GLY A 128 11.29 -15.33 9.97
C GLY A 128 11.80 -14.30 8.98
N ILE A 129 11.65 -13.01 9.29
CA ILE A 129 12.13 -11.91 8.43
C ILE A 129 13.66 -11.95 8.31
N LYS A 130 14.40 -12.14 9.41
CA LYS A 130 15.87 -12.27 9.38
C LYS A 130 16.34 -13.44 8.53
N THR A 131 15.65 -14.60 8.61
CA THR A 131 15.97 -15.79 7.83
C THR A 131 15.75 -15.54 6.34
N ILE A 132 14.60 -14.96 5.95
CA ILE A 132 14.29 -14.64 4.55
C ILE A 132 15.30 -13.62 4.00
N THR A 133 15.59 -12.54 4.72
CA THR A 133 16.58 -11.54 4.32
C THR A 133 17.97 -12.14 4.17
N GLY A 134 18.38 -12.99 5.11
CA GLY A 134 19.67 -13.68 5.03
C GLY A 134 19.79 -14.60 3.81
N LEU A 135 18.73 -15.36 3.47
CA LEU A 135 18.68 -16.19 2.27
C LEU A 135 18.71 -15.35 0.99
N THR A 136 17.95 -14.25 0.94
CA THR A 136 17.92 -13.35 -0.21
C THR A 136 19.29 -12.75 -0.45
N ASN A 137 19.95 -12.22 0.58
CA ASN A 137 21.29 -11.63 0.46
C ASN A 137 22.35 -12.67 0.05
N ALA A 138 22.24 -13.93 0.53
CA ALA A 138 23.13 -15.01 0.13
C ALA A 138 22.98 -15.38 -1.36
N VAL A 139 21.77 -15.27 -1.93
CA VAL A 139 21.47 -15.58 -3.34
C VAL A 139 21.81 -14.40 -4.26
N THR A 140 21.56 -13.16 -3.82
CA THR A 140 21.75 -11.95 -4.65
C THR A 140 23.13 -11.32 -4.50
N GLY A 141 23.94 -11.76 -3.54
CA GLY A 141 25.31 -11.24 -3.34
C GLY A 141 25.38 -9.82 -2.80
N SER A 142 24.29 -9.32 -2.19
CA SER A 142 24.19 -7.97 -1.59
C SER A 142 24.23 -7.99 -0.07
#